data_9034f7e70b9620441fdc5cc50996d829
#
_entry.id   9034f7e70b9620441fdc5cc50996d829
#
_cell.length_a   1.000
_cell.length_b   1.000
_cell.length_c   1.000
_cell.angle_alpha   90.00
_cell.angle_beta   90.00
_cell.angle_gamma   90.00
#
_symmetry.space_group_name_H-M   'P 1'
#
loop_
_entity.id
_entity.type
_entity.pdbx_description
1 polymer ?
#
loop_
_entity_poly.entity_id
_entity_poly.type
_entity_poly.pdbx_seq_one_letter_code
_entity_poly.pdbx_strand_id
1 'polypeptide(L)'
;MADSENAKKISFFHGSETKLNDSIAAGTIGTNSVVISTEDNMIYVDDSKVPHTLGNAKSKEAHTVQLGVGGSVGGIKTGDIIEAGTDLDALIKKIIMKRVPATYIAPKISLAVSKGAQPGNYEVGTTLTATMTANFTKQDAGALTAIKISDGTVDVLEGTTSPLVLSDHSITVGEGTTSFKAAASYAEGAIKQDNLGDDSPAGHITAGSITSNVLSYIGKRNAFYGTGVGSVPELNSAIIRGLTGKSLNPTAGTKLTIKVAQGQQYIVFAYPAALRDVSQVKYEETNDIGMASSFIKQTVSVEGANGATAASYKVYSYAMAAPAAAPMTFTVTI
;
A
#
# COMPACT_ATOMS: atom_id res chain seq x y z
N MET A 1 57.26 39.35 -15.77
CA MET A 1 57.10 38.00 -16.33
C MET A 1 57.37 37.01 -15.18
N ALA A 2 56.36 36.52 -14.60
CA ALA A 2 56.44 35.57 -13.45
C ALA A 2 56.56 34.16 -14.00
N ASP A 3 57.55 33.45 -13.47
CA ASP A 3 57.88 32.09 -13.82
C ASP A 3 56.70 31.12 -13.81
N SER A 4 56.36 30.64 -15.00
CA SER A 4 55.37 29.55 -15.21
C SER A 4 56.02 28.14 -15.14
N GLU A 5 57.23 28.00 -14.61
CA GLU A 5 58.03 26.78 -14.73
C GLU A 5 57.99 25.81 -13.58
N ASN A 6 57.09 25.96 -12.61
CA ASN A 6 57.04 25.04 -11.48
C ASN A 6 55.71 24.27 -11.27
N ALA A 7 54.94 24.08 -12.32
CA ALA A 7 53.88 23.08 -12.26
C ALA A 7 54.53 21.67 -12.29
N LYS A 8 54.81 21.08 -11.13
CA LYS A 8 55.28 19.71 -11.02
C LYS A 8 54.22 18.77 -11.61
N LYS A 9 54.48 18.19 -12.76
CA LYS A 9 53.62 17.19 -13.39
C LYS A 9 53.75 15.90 -12.59
N ILE A 10 52.66 15.47 -11.95
CA ILE A 10 52.58 14.14 -11.34
C ILE A 10 52.15 13.17 -12.42
N SER A 11 52.98 12.18 -12.70
CA SER A 11 52.68 11.09 -13.65
C SER A 11 52.33 9.83 -12.88
N PHE A 12 51.25 9.18 -13.27
CA PHE A 12 50.83 7.90 -12.70
C PHE A 12 51.21 6.78 -13.63
N PHE A 13 51.90 5.79 -13.12
CA PHE A 13 52.27 4.58 -13.81
C PHE A 13 51.63 3.37 -13.14
N HIS A 14 51.32 2.37 -13.94
CA HIS A 14 50.62 1.16 -13.48
C HIS A 14 51.27 -0.06 -14.10
N GLY A 15 51.59 -1.07 -13.30
CA GLY A 15 52.20 -2.28 -13.79
C GLY A 15 52.52 -3.32 -12.68
N SER A 16 53.06 -4.48 -13.07
CA SER A 16 53.57 -5.44 -12.07
C SER A 16 54.81 -4.91 -11.39
N GLU A 17 55.04 -5.32 -10.14
CA GLU A 17 56.20 -4.86 -9.34
C GLU A 17 57.54 -5.04 -10.06
N THR A 18 57.73 -6.21 -10.71
CA THR A 18 58.95 -6.47 -11.49
C THR A 18 59.14 -5.48 -12.60
N LYS A 19 58.12 -5.19 -13.43
CA LYS A 19 58.20 -4.22 -14.52
C LYS A 19 58.39 -2.80 -14.03
N LEU A 20 57.84 -2.46 -12.90
CA LEU A 20 57.98 -1.16 -12.28
C LEU A 20 59.43 -0.94 -11.76
N ASN A 21 59.96 -1.96 -11.08
CA ASN A 21 61.35 -1.91 -10.60
C ASN A 21 62.35 -1.85 -11.75
N ASP A 22 62.14 -2.59 -12.85
CA ASP A 22 62.97 -2.51 -14.05
C ASP A 22 62.90 -1.11 -14.68
N SER A 23 61.72 -0.52 -14.75
CA SER A 23 61.52 0.84 -15.31
C SER A 23 62.12 1.93 -14.44
N ILE A 24 62.09 1.79 -13.13
CA ILE A 24 62.74 2.67 -12.17
C ILE A 24 64.27 2.54 -12.32
N ALA A 25 64.81 1.32 -12.40
CA ALA A 25 66.23 1.05 -12.59
C ALA A 25 66.73 1.58 -13.91
N ALA A 26 65.92 1.49 -14.98
CA ALA A 26 66.23 1.99 -16.33
C ALA A 26 66.09 3.54 -16.44
N GLY A 27 65.57 4.23 -15.40
CA GLY A 27 65.35 5.68 -15.41
C GLY A 27 64.23 6.14 -16.35
N THR A 28 63.35 5.20 -16.78
CA THR A 28 62.20 5.52 -17.64
C THR A 28 61.07 6.16 -16.86
N ILE A 29 61.00 5.97 -15.53
CA ILE A 29 60.07 6.65 -14.64
C ILE A 29 60.83 7.85 -14.07
N GLY A 30 60.37 9.04 -14.41
CA GLY A 30 61.05 10.30 -14.04
C GLY A 30 60.75 10.74 -12.58
N THR A 31 61.51 11.70 -12.09
CA THR A 31 61.31 12.31 -10.75
C THR A 31 59.89 12.84 -10.59
N ASN A 32 59.33 12.74 -9.40
CA ASN A 32 57.94 13.06 -9.03
C ASN A 32 56.87 12.16 -9.68
N SER A 33 57.20 10.93 -10.02
CA SER A 33 56.23 9.92 -10.48
C SER A 33 55.62 9.15 -9.31
N VAL A 34 54.32 8.84 -9.41
CA VAL A 34 53.64 7.92 -8.52
C VAL A 34 53.37 6.64 -9.30
N VAL A 35 53.79 5.54 -8.74
CA VAL A 35 53.70 4.22 -9.39
C VAL A 35 52.84 3.28 -8.55
N ILE A 36 51.86 2.66 -9.16
CA ILE A 36 50.96 1.73 -8.48
C ILE A 36 51.31 0.30 -8.96
N SER A 37 51.74 -0.55 -8.02
CA SER A 37 51.87 -1.97 -8.27
C SER A 37 50.49 -2.65 -8.22
N THR A 38 50.25 -3.52 -9.19
CA THR A 38 49.03 -4.34 -9.21
C THR A 38 49.08 -5.57 -8.32
N GLU A 39 50.29 -5.95 -7.88
CA GLU A 39 50.52 -7.17 -7.10
C GLU A 39 50.45 -6.91 -5.59
N ASP A 40 51.00 -5.77 -5.12
CA ASP A 40 51.18 -5.49 -3.70
C ASP A 40 50.50 -4.20 -3.20
N ASN A 41 49.65 -3.54 -3.99
CA ASN A 41 49.06 -2.24 -3.67
C ASN A 41 50.07 -1.19 -3.20
N MET A 42 51.28 -1.21 -3.70
CA MET A 42 52.34 -0.28 -3.30
C MET A 42 52.39 0.92 -4.23
N ILE A 43 52.61 2.11 -3.66
CA ILE A 43 52.97 3.32 -4.39
C ILE A 43 54.49 3.53 -4.26
N TYR A 44 55.16 3.71 -5.40
CA TYR A 44 56.56 4.07 -5.46
C TYR A 44 56.66 5.56 -5.77
N VAL A 45 57.41 6.29 -4.95
CA VAL A 45 57.72 7.70 -5.17
C VAL A 45 59.21 7.77 -5.61
N ASP A 46 59.46 8.34 -6.79
CA ASP A 46 60.73 8.20 -7.47
C ASP A 46 61.87 9.10 -6.93
N ASP A 47 61.67 10.06 -6.06
CA ASP A 47 62.73 10.96 -5.61
C ASP A 47 63.81 10.29 -4.75
N SER A 48 63.49 9.11 -4.16
CA SER A 48 64.46 8.28 -3.38
C SER A 48 64.56 6.83 -3.86
N LYS A 49 63.83 6.43 -4.92
CA LYS A 49 63.76 5.05 -5.44
C LYS A 49 63.39 3.99 -4.36
N VAL A 50 62.68 4.40 -3.34
CA VAL A 50 62.24 3.52 -2.26
C VAL A 50 60.78 3.22 -2.40
N PRO A 51 60.33 1.93 -2.46
CA PRO A 51 58.94 1.57 -2.47
C PRO A 51 58.29 1.87 -1.14
N HIS A 52 57.12 2.49 -1.17
CA HIS A 52 56.28 2.72 0.00
C HIS A 52 54.98 1.96 -0.15
N THR A 53 54.61 1.19 0.87
CA THR A 53 53.35 0.47 0.91
C THR A 53 52.22 1.47 1.24
N LEU A 54 51.27 1.61 0.36
CA LEU A 54 50.11 2.50 0.55
C LEU A 54 49.34 2.25 1.86
N GLY A 55 49.22 0.99 2.26
CA GLY A 55 48.53 0.60 3.49
C GLY A 55 49.14 1.12 4.79
N ASN A 56 50.40 1.63 4.75
CA ASN A 56 51.11 2.20 5.90
C ASN A 56 51.33 3.72 5.79
N ALA A 57 51.04 4.31 4.65
CA ALA A 57 51.20 5.75 4.48
C ALA A 57 50.00 6.48 5.05
N LYS A 58 50.27 7.38 5.99
CA LYS A 58 49.27 8.21 6.66
C LYS A 58 49.60 9.68 6.49
N SER A 59 48.59 10.54 6.45
CA SER A 59 48.77 11.98 6.53
C SER A 59 49.46 12.34 7.85
N LYS A 60 50.56 13.09 7.79
CA LYS A 60 51.27 13.55 8.97
C LYS A 60 50.56 14.67 9.69
N GLU A 61 49.86 15.50 8.97
CA GLU A 61 49.19 16.70 9.45
C GLU A 61 47.78 16.76 8.87
N ALA A 62 46.89 17.51 9.51
CA ALA A 62 45.59 17.80 8.95
C ALA A 62 45.71 18.82 7.83
N HIS A 63 45.06 18.59 6.69
CA HIS A 63 45.07 19.46 5.51
C HIS A 63 43.63 19.79 5.10
N THR A 64 43.39 21.10 4.90
CA THR A 64 42.13 21.51 4.27
C THR A 64 42.27 21.40 2.75
N VAL A 65 41.35 20.66 2.13
CA VAL A 65 41.32 20.49 0.68
C VAL A 65 40.96 21.79 0.00
N GLN A 66 41.81 22.21 -0.94
CA GLN A 66 41.57 23.39 -1.78
C GLN A 66 41.56 22.97 -3.25
N LEU A 67 40.35 22.78 -3.78
CA LEU A 67 40.09 22.55 -5.21
C LEU A 67 39.61 23.89 -5.80
N GLY A 68 39.70 24.06 -7.12
CA GLY A 68 39.17 25.25 -7.80
C GLY A 68 37.68 25.49 -7.50
N VAL A 69 37.17 26.68 -7.83
CA VAL A 69 35.80 27.12 -7.53
C VAL A 69 34.76 26.06 -7.93
N GLY A 70 33.99 25.60 -6.95
CA GLY A 70 32.99 24.52 -7.14
C GLY A 70 33.60 23.14 -7.36
N GLY A 71 34.90 22.97 -7.14
CA GLY A 71 35.63 21.74 -7.43
C GLY A 71 35.29 20.61 -6.47
N SER A 72 35.06 19.43 -7.04
CA SER A 72 35.11 18.15 -6.35
C SER A 72 35.93 17.17 -7.20
N VAL A 73 36.72 16.32 -6.56
CA VAL A 73 37.45 15.25 -7.21
C VAL A 73 37.04 13.93 -6.51
N GLY A 74 36.29 13.10 -7.21
CA GLY A 74 35.68 11.93 -6.61
C GLY A 74 34.78 12.30 -5.43
N GLY A 75 35.07 11.75 -4.26
CA GLY A 75 34.36 12.05 -3.00
C GLY A 75 34.91 13.20 -2.18
N ILE A 76 35.90 13.98 -2.70
CA ILE A 76 36.56 15.05 -1.97
C ILE A 76 36.09 16.40 -2.51
N LYS A 77 35.80 17.36 -1.62
CA LYS A 77 35.34 18.71 -1.93
C LYS A 77 36.28 19.76 -1.36
N THR A 78 36.25 20.94 -1.96
CA THR A 78 36.91 22.10 -1.36
C THR A 78 36.35 22.37 0.04
N GLY A 79 37.22 22.51 1.03
CA GLY A 79 36.86 22.68 2.45
C GLY A 79 36.84 21.39 3.27
N ASP A 80 36.91 20.23 2.65
CA ASP A 80 37.04 18.96 3.40
C ASP A 80 38.40 18.98 4.14
N ILE A 81 38.40 18.39 5.35
CA ILE A 81 39.62 18.25 6.15
C ILE A 81 40.11 16.80 6.04
N ILE A 82 41.33 16.65 5.59
CA ILE A 82 42.05 15.37 5.67
C ILE A 82 42.79 15.37 6.99
N GLU A 83 42.31 14.63 7.96
CA GLU A 83 42.86 14.58 9.31
C GLU A 83 44.27 13.96 9.33
N ALA A 84 45.08 14.38 10.30
CA ALA A 84 46.34 13.70 10.59
C ALA A 84 46.11 12.22 10.92
N GLY A 85 46.90 11.33 10.34
CA GLY A 85 46.75 9.90 10.48
C GLY A 85 45.77 9.25 9.49
N THR A 86 45.17 10.02 8.56
CA THR A 86 44.33 9.48 7.47
C THR A 86 45.15 8.53 6.61
N ASP A 87 44.62 7.33 6.39
CA ASP A 87 45.21 6.31 5.54
C ASP A 87 45.19 6.76 4.07
N LEU A 88 46.34 6.68 3.40
CA LEU A 88 46.47 7.14 2.02
C LEU A 88 45.68 6.31 1.04
N ASP A 89 45.52 5.00 1.27
CA ASP A 89 44.68 4.13 0.45
C ASP A 89 43.20 4.54 0.51
N ALA A 90 42.70 4.85 1.73
CA ALA A 90 41.35 5.36 1.91
C ALA A 90 41.14 6.72 1.21
N LEU A 91 42.16 7.59 1.24
CA LEU A 91 42.12 8.88 0.56
C LEU A 91 42.09 8.72 -0.98
N ILE A 92 42.93 7.83 -1.51
CA ILE A 92 42.96 7.55 -2.97
C ILE A 92 41.62 6.96 -3.40
N LYS A 93 41.07 6.01 -2.67
CA LYS A 93 39.73 5.46 -2.94
C LYS A 93 38.68 6.56 -3.03
N LYS A 94 38.66 7.53 -2.12
CA LYS A 94 37.77 8.69 -2.17
C LYS A 94 37.98 9.54 -3.42
N ILE A 95 39.22 9.70 -3.89
CA ILE A 95 39.57 10.49 -5.09
C ILE A 95 39.10 9.79 -6.38
N ILE A 96 39.34 8.51 -6.52
CA ILE A 96 39.10 7.78 -7.78
C ILE A 96 37.69 7.18 -7.90
N MET A 97 36.99 6.97 -6.78
CA MET A 97 35.66 6.38 -6.80
C MET A 97 34.59 7.46 -6.87
N LYS A 98 33.63 7.31 -7.79
CA LYS A 98 32.45 8.16 -7.83
C LYS A 98 31.61 7.90 -6.60
N ARG A 99 31.27 8.96 -5.86
CA ARG A 99 30.36 8.87 -4.72
C ARG A 99 28.98 8.44 -5.17
N VAL A 100 28.47 7.36 -4.59
CA VAL A 100 27.11 6.84 -4.82
C VAL A 100 26.34 6.93 -3.49
N PRO A 101 25.31 7.77 -3.41
CA PRO A 101 24.51 7.91 -2.20
C PRO A 101 23.84 6.60 -1.81
N ALA A 102 23.63 6.40 -0.52
CA ALA A 102 22.84 5.27 -0.03
C ALA A 102 21.36 5.37 -0.47
N THR A 103 20.76 4.23 -0.73
CA THR A 103 19.33 4.13 -1.02
C THR A 103 18.57 3.83 0.27
N TYR A 104 17.42 4.49 0.45
CA TYR A 104 16.54 4.34 1.61
C TYR A 104 15.22 3.71 1.20
N ILE A 105 14.74 2.77 2.02
CA ILE A 105 13.46 2.11 1.85
C ILE A 105 12.47 2.73 2.83
N ALA A 106 11.38 3.30 2.31
CA ALA A 106 10.34 3.92 3.12
C ALA A 106 9.62 2.90 4.04
N PRO A 107 9.15 3.32 5.23
CA PRO A 107 8.35 2.47 6.10
C PRO A 107 7.04 2.08 5.43
N LYS A 108 6.43 0.99 5.91
CA LYS A 108 5.14 0.49 5.41
C LYS A 108 4.20 0.21 6.57
N ILE A 109 2.91 0.39 6.33
CA ILE A 109 1.85 -0.06 7.23
C ILE A 109 0.75 -0.73 6.42
N SER A 110 0.15 -1.78 6.96
CA SER A 110 -1.00 -2.46 6.39
C SER A 110 -2.05 -2.71 7.46
N LEU A 111 -3.31 -2.73 7.07
CA LEU A 111 -4.43 -3.16 7.90
C LEU A 111 -5.12 -4.34 7.21
N ALA A 112 -5.36 -5.42 7.93
CA ALA A 112 -6.02 -6.61 7.42
C ALA A 112 -6.98 -7.20 8.45
N VAL A 113 -8.05 -7.86 7.98
CA VAL A 113 -8.90 -8.69 8.84
C VAL A 113 -8.23 -10.03 9.01
N SER A 114 -7.89 -10.36 10.25
CA SER A 114 -7.27 -11.64 10.61
C SER A 114 -8.29 -12.73 11.00
N LYS A 115 -9.49 -12.32 11.43
CA LYS A 115 -10.59 -13.23 11.80
C LYS A 115 -11.93 -12.52 11.68
N GLY A 116 -12.99 -13.24 11.29
CA GLY A 116 -14.36 -12.75 11.25
C GLY A 116 -14.76 -12.15 9.89
N ALA A 117 -15.66 -11.16 9.92
CA ALA A 117 -16.27 -10.60 8.72
C ALA A 117 -15.26 -9.82 7.88
N GLN A 118 -15.18 -10.16 6.59
CA GLN A 118 -14.33 -9.48 5.64
C GLN A 118 -14.96 -8.17 5.13
N PRO A 119 -14.17 -7.19 4.65
CA PRO A 119 -14.71 -6.01 3.98
C PRO A 119 -15.62 -6.38 2.81
N GLY A 120 -16.70 -5.64 2.61
CA GLY A 120 -17.66 -5.94 1.55
C GLY A 120 -19.03 -5.30 1.74
N ASN A 121 -20.01 -5.76 0.93
CA ASN A 121 -21.39 -5.32 1.01
C ASN A 121 -22.19 -6.19 1.97
N TYR A 122 -22.96 -5.54 2.82
CA TYR A 122 -23.82 -6.19 3.83
C TYR A 122 -25.18 -5.51 3.88
N GLU A 123 -26.19 -6.22 4.34
CA GLU A 123 -27.50 -5.59 4.57
C GLU A 123 -27.38 -4.55 5.70
N VAL A 124 -27.98 -3.38 5.50
CA VAL A 124 -28.09 -2.33 6.52
C VAL A 124 -28.71 -2.91 7.78
N GLY A 125 -28.09 -2.65 8.94
CA GLY A 125 -28.49 -3.15 10.24
C GLY A 125 -27.81 -4.48 10.62
N THR A 126 -27.06 -5.12 9.73
CA THR A 126 -26.31 -6.32 10.10
C THR A 126 -25.22 -5.97 11.11
N THR A 127 -25.15 -6.75 12.19
CA THR A 127 -24.04 -6.68 13.15
C THR A 127 -23.01 -7.73 12.80
N LEU A 128 -21.78 -7.29 12.61
CA LEU A 128 -20.63 -8.11 12.24
C LEU A 128 -19.62 -8.10 13.39
N THR A 129 -18.78 -9.12 13.43
CA THR A 129 -17.60 -9.16 14.32
C THR A 129 -16.37 -9.40 13.50
N ALA A 130 -15.33 -8.57 13.70
CA ALA A 130 -14.05 -8.71 13.02
C ALA A 130 -12.89 -8.44 13.97
N THR A 131 -11.81 -9.21 13.80
CA THR A 131 -10.51 -8.92 14.40
C THR A 131 -9.62 -8.32 13.31
N MET A 132 -9.10 -7.13 13.53
CA MET A 132 -8.26 -6.39 12.59
C MET A 132 -6.85 -6.25 13.13
N THR A 133 -5.86 -6.43 12.26
CA THR A 133 -4.45 -6.34 12.65
C THR A 133 -3.75 -5.29 11.78
N ALA A 134 -3.17 -4.29 12.43
CA ALA A 134 -2.32 -3.30 11.81
C ALA A 134 -0.84 -3.70 11.99
N ASN A 135 -0.13 -3.86 10.88
CA ASN A 135 1.28 -4.21 10.86
C ASN A 135 2.11 -3.04 10.32
N PHE A 136 3.02 -2.55 11.13
CA PHE A 136 4.01 -1.54 10.74
C PHE A 136 5.37 -2.18 10.55
N THR A 137 6.06 -1.85 9.46
CA THR A 137 7.44 -2.24 9.16
C THR A 137 8.26 -0.99 8.97
N LYS A 138 9.21 -0.74 9.87
CA LYS A 138 9.98 0.51 9.90
C LYS A 138 10.92 0.68 8.70
N GLN A 139 11.42 -0.43 8.11
CA GLN A 139 12.46 -0.40 7.09
C GLN A 139 13.65 0.47 7.53
N ASP A 140 13.98 1.55 6.79
CA ASP A 140 15.05 2.48 7.09
C ASP A 140 14.60 3.72 7.91
N ALA A 141 13.33 3.79 8.30
CA ALA A 141 12.84 4.80 9.24
C ALA A 141 13.25 4.46 10.67
N GLY A 142 13.03 5.38 11.60
CA GLY A 142 13.27 5.17 13.03
C GLY A 142 12.22 4.29 13.69
N ALA A 143 12.26 4.24 15.01
CA ALA A 143 11.35 3.44 15.82
C ALA A 143 9.90 3.91 15.66
N LEU A 144 8.95 2.97 15.75
CA LEU A 144 7.53 3.29 15.88
C LEU A 144 7.30 4.09 17.15
N THR A 145 6.62 5.22 17.06
CA THR A 145 6.28 6.08 18.21
C THR A 145 4.81 5.97 18.59
N ALA A 146 3.92 5.78 17.61
CA ALA A 146 2.50 5.54 17.84
C ALA A 146 1.92 4.76 16.67
N ILE A 147 0.89 3.94 16.95
CA ILE A 147 0.09 3.26 15.94
C ILE A 147 -1.36 3.25 16.40
N LYS A 148 -2.29 3.45 15.47
CA LYS A 148 -3.73 3.52 15.77
C LYS A 148 -4.57 2.93 14.66
N ILE A 149 -5.76 2.47 15.03
CA ILE A 149 -6.83 2.06 14.11
C ILE A 149 -8.00 3.00 14.32
N SER A 150 -8.55 3.55 13.23
CA SER A 150 -9.69 4.47 13.24
C SER A 150 -10.83 3.91 12.37
N ASP A 151 -12.08 4.15 12.78
CA ASP A 151 -13.29 3.83 12.02
C ASP A 151 -13.72 4.93 11.03
N GLY A 152 -12.88 5.96 10.87
CA GLY A 152 -13.15 7.13 10.04
C GLY A 152 -13.73 8.33 10.81
N THR A 153 -14.22 8.10 12.02
CA THR A 153 -14.75 9.15 12.93
C THR A 153 -13.92 9.30 14.18
N VAL A 154 -13.54 8.20 14.80
CA VAL A 154 -12.75 8.16 16.02
C VAL A 154 -11.64 7.11 15.92
N ASP A 155 -10.61 7.26 16.73
CA ASP A 155 -9.60 6.22 16.92
C ASP A 155 -10.16 5.16 17.88
N VAL A 156 -10.37 3.96 17.36
CA VAL A 156 -10.99 2.83 18.10
C VAL A 156 -9.98 2.03 18.90
N LEU A 157 -8.69 2.11 18.53
CA LEU A 157 -7.59 1.50 19.26
C LEU A 157 -6.30 2.26 18.99
N GLU A 158 -5.50 2.50 20.05
CA GLU A 158 -4.18 3.11 19.97
C GLU A 158 -3.14 2.26 20.72
N GLY A 159 -1.88 2.39 20.31
CA GLY A 159 -0.75 1.69 20.93
C GLY A 159 0.59 2.22 20.44
N THR A 160 1.67 1.61 20.94
CA THR A 160 3.05 1.96 20.59
C THR A 160 3.84 0.77 20.04
N THR A 161 3.18 -0.37 19.88
CA THR A 161 3.80 -1.62 19.40
C THR A 161 3.10 -2.13 18.15
N SER A 162 3.85 -2.79 17.29
CA SER A 162 3.34 -3.49 16.09
C SER A 162 3.64 -4.99 16.24
N PRO A 163 2.68 -5.87 15.92
CA PRO A 163 1.33 -5.57 15.42
C PRO A 163 0.39 -4.98 16.48
N LEU A 164 -0.53 -4.09 16.04
CA LEU A 164 -1.65 -3.62 16.86
C LEU A 164 -2.90 -4.43 16.46
N VAL A 165 -3.56 -5.09 17.43
CA VAL A 165 -4.68 -5.99 17.17
C VAL A 165 -5.95 -5.47 17.83
N LEU A 166 -6.95 -5.13 17.03
CA LEU A 166 -8.32 -4.81 17.46
C LEU A 166 -9.14 -6.10 17.43
N SER A 167 -9.28 -6.73 18.59
CA SER A 167 -9.91 -8.06 18.74
C SER A 167 -11.43 -7.97 18.79
N ASP A 168 -12.10 -8.86 18.05
CA ASP A 168 -13.55 -9.12 18.07
C ASP A 168 -14.40 -7.83 18.09
N HIS A 169 -13.99 -6.84 17.31
CA HIS A 169 -14.66 -5.56 17.20
C HIS A 169 -16.04 -5.72 16.55
N SER A 170 -17.07 -5.14 17.19
CA SER A 170 -18.45 -5.16 16.70
C SER A 170 -18.68 -4.02 15.72
N ILE A 171 -19.16 -4.34 14.52
CA ILE A 171 -19.46 -3.39 13.46
C ILE A 171 -20.93 -3.47 13.13
N THR A 172 -21.70 -2.42 13.42
CA THR A 172 -23.07 -2.30 12.94
C THR A 172 -23.07 -1.59 11.60
N VAL A 173 -23.49 -2.27 10.55
CA VAL A 173 -23.50 -1.73 9.19
C VAL A 173 -24.65 -0.74 9.05
N GLY A 174 -24.32 0.54 8.94
CA GLY A 174 -25.26 1.64 8.69
C GLY A 174 -25.57 1.83 7.21
N GLU A 175 -26.36 2.86 6.88
CA GLU A 175 -26.45 3.36 5.50
C GLU A 175 -25.09 3.93 5.07
N GLY A 176 -24.66 3.58 3.86
CA GLY A 176 -23.38 4.07 3.32
C GLY A 176 -22.20 3.16 3.67
N THR A 177 -21.07 3.76 4.01
CA THR A 177 -19.80 3.04 4.20
C THR A 177 -19.20 3.32 5.57
N THR A 178 -18.90 2.27 6.33
CA THR A 178 -18.03 2.32 7.51
C THR A 178 -16.65 1.86 7.09
N SER A 179 -15.63 2.68 7.32
CA SER A 179 -14.27 2.43 6.83
C SER A 179 -13.26 2.42 7.96
N PHE A 180 -12.43 1.40 8.01
CA PHE A 180 -11.32 1.31 8.96
C PHE A 180 -10.00 1.57 8.25
N LYS A 181 -9.10 2.31 8.89
CA LYS A 181 -7.72 2.53 8.46
C LYS A 181 -6.78 2.54 9.67
N ALA A 182 -5.55 2.18 9.46
CA ALA A 182 -4.50 2.34 10.46
C ALA A 182 -3.58 3.50 10.09
N ALA A 183 -3.02 4.15 11.10
CA ALA A 183 -1.96 5.13 10.94
C ALA A 183 -0.83 4.83 11.92
N ALA A 184 0.41 5.06 11.50
CA ALA A 184 1.59 4.91 12.35
C ALA A 184 2.44 6.16 12.26
N SER A 185 2.98 6.60 13.41
CA SER A 185 3.99 7.63 13.51
C SER A 185 5.33 6.98 13.87
N TYR A 186 6.41 7.50 13.32
CA TYR A 186 7.75 6.96 13.51
C TYR A 186 8.79 8.07 13.67
N ALA A 187 9.86 7.76 14.39
CA ALA A 187 11.00 8.63 14.55
C ALA A 187 11.85 8.67 13.28
N GLU A 188 12.79 9.57 13.23
CA GLU A 188 13.78 9.65 12.15
C GLU A 188 14.64 8.39 12.08
N GLY A 189 15.04 8.01 10.88
CA GLY A 189 15.95 6.90 10.61
C GLY A 189 17.41 7.29 10.79
N ALA A 190 18.27 6.29 10.87
CA ALA A 190 19.71 6.52 10.87
C ALA A 190 20.22 6.94 9.47
N ILE A 191 21.24 7.78 9.44
CA ILE A 191 21.99 8.07 8.22
C ILE A 191 22.77 6.80 7.84
N LYS A 192 22.64 6.35 6.61
CA LYS A 192 23.44 5.26 6.04
C LYS A 192 24.74 5.79 5.47
N GLN A 193 25.76 4.98 5.49
CA GLN A 193 27.01 5.28 4.80
C GLN A 193 26.83 5.07 3.29
N ASP A 194 27.52 5.89 2.52
CA ASP A 194 27.65 5.75 1.07
C ASP A 194 28.71 4.69 0.70
N ASN A 195 29.02 4.57 -0.59
CA ASN A 195 30.02 3.61 -1.09
C ASN A 195 31.45 3.94 -0.70
N LEU A 196 31.70 5.09 -0.10
CA LEU A 196 33.02 5.53 0.38
C LEU A 196 33.17 5.39 1.90
N GLY A 197 32.11 4.96 2.60
CA GLY A 197 32.08 4.83 4.04
C GLY A 197 31.80 6.13 4.79
N ASP A 198 31.43 7.19 4.07
CA ASP A 198 31.02 8.47 4.66
C ASP A 198 29.49 8.51 4.80
N ASP A 199 28.99 9.42 5.62
CA ASP A 199 27.55 9.68 5.71
C ASP A 199 26.99 10.04 4.35
N SER A 200 25.93 9.34 3.97
CA SER A 200 25.32 9.53 2.65
C SER A 200 24.73 10.93 2.50
N PRO A 201 25.03 11.64 1.39
CA PRO A 201 24.42 12.93 1.11
C PRO A 201 22.92 12.86 0.85
N ALA A 202 22.35 11.66 0.69
CA ALA A 202 20.90 11.45 0.62
C ALA A 202 20.19 11.69 1.96
N GLY A 203 20.95 11.85 3.04
CA GLY A 203 20.42 12.14 4.38
C GLY A 203 19.85 10.89 5.07
N HIS A 204 18.62 10.98 5.58
CA HIS A 204 17.91 9.92 6.26
C HIS A 204 16.39 10.04 6.03
N ILE A 205 15.62 9.05 6.43
CA ILE A 205 14.16 9.17 6.47
C ILE A 205 13.80 9.99 7.70
N THR A 206 13.21 11.17 7.47
CA THR A 206 12.76 12.06 8.56
C THR A 206 11.62 11.44 9.35
N ALA A 207 11.45 11.85 10.61
CA ALA A 207 10.29 11.50 11.41
C ALA A 207 9.00 11.88 10.69
N GLY A 208 7.98 11.03 10.79
CA GLY A 208 6.74 11.25 10.06
C GLY A 208 5.62 10.30 10.43
N SER A 209 4.58 10.31 9.60
CA SER A 209 3.45 9.39 9.73
C SER A 209 3.07 8.78 8.38
N ILE A 210 2.46 7.60 8.44
CA ILE A 210 2.01 6.85 7.27
C ILE A 210 0.66 6.19 7.57
N THR A 211 -0.19 6.04 6.55
CA THR A 211 -1.50 5.40 6.66
C THR A 211 -1.57 4.12 5.83
N SER A 212 -2.38 3.17 6.29
CA SER A 212 -2.61 1.88 5.62
C SER A 212 -3.61 1.99 4.45
N ASN A 213 -3.84 0.86 3.80
CA ASN A 213 -5.06 0.61 3.03
C ASN A 213 -6.31 0.77 3.91
N VAL A 214 -7.47 0.92 3.26
CA VAL A 214 -8.79 1.06 3.91
C VAL A 214 -9.54 -0.25 3.82
N LEU A 215 -10.20 -0.66 4.91
CA LEU A 215 -11.16 -1.76 4.96
C LEU A 215 -12.57 -1.17 5.00
N SER A 216 -13.43 -1.47 4.02
CA SER A 216 -14.75 -0.86 3.89
C SER A 216 -15.88 -1.88 4.04
N TYR A 217 -16.83 -1.59 4.94
CA TYR A 217 -18.08 -2.32 5.13
C TYR A 217 -19.22 -1.43 4.64
N ILE A 218 -19.90 -1.87 3.57
CA ILE A 218 -20.84 -1.02 2.83
C ILE A 218 -22.24 -1.52 3.05
N GLY A 219 -23.08 -0.66 3.62
CA GLY A 219 -24.51 -0.93 3.84
C GLY A 219 -25.29 -0.90 2.53
N LYS A 220 -26.00 -1.94 2.28
CA LYS A 220 -26.84 -2.14 1.09
C LYS A 220 -28.22 -2.61 1.49
N ARG A 221 -29.20 -2.37 0.65
CA ARG A 221 -30.55 -2.86 0.84
C ARG A 221 -30.77 -4.12 0.00
N ASN A 222 -31.59 -5.06 0.51
CA ASN A 222 -32.01 -6.25 -0.24
C ASN A 222 -33.20 -5.94 -1.15
N ALA A 223 -33.31 -6.63 -2.28
CA ALA A 223 -34.61 -6.98 -2.82
C ALA A 223 -35.10 -8.26 -2.13
N PHE A 224 -36.40 -8.36 -1.89
CA PHE A 224 -37.08 -9.51 -1.28
C PHE A 224 -38.09 -10.06 -2.28
N TYR A 225 -38.23 -11.39 -2.34
CA TYR A 225 -39.23 -12.01 -3.22
C TYR A 225 -39.61 -13.39 -2.72
N GLY A 226 -40.82 -13.78 -3.01
CA GLY A 226 -41.32 -15.09 -2.59
C GLY A 226 -42.79 -15.30 -2.99
N THR A 227 -43.30 -16.40 -2.53
CA THR A 227 -44.63 -16.90 -2.86
C THR A 227 -45.30 -17.47 -1.60
N GLY A 228 -46.62 -17.62 -1.64
CA GLY A 228 -47.33 -18.22 -0.52
C GLY A 228 -48.70 -18.80 -0.92
N VAL A 229 -49.39 -19.39 0.06
CA VAL A 229 -50.65 -20.06 -0.09
C VAL A 229 -51.80 -19.10 0.28
N GLY A 230 -52.92 -19.21 -0.39
CA GLY A 230 -54.11 -18.39 -0.14
C GLY A 230 -54.04 -16.97 -0.71
N SER A 231 -54.72 -16.02 -0.05
CA SER A 231 -54.69 -14.60 -0.48
C SER A 231 -53.39 -13.90 -0.12
N VAL A 232 -53.07 -12.83 -0.89
CA VAL A 232 -51.95 -11.98 -0.53
C VAL A 232 -52.18 -11.37 0.87
N PRO A 233 -51.26 -11.52 1.84
CA PRO A 233 -51.42 -10.95 3.17
C PRO A 233 -51.30 -9.41 3.11
N GLU A 234 -51.68 -8.75 4.21
CA GLU A 234 -51.36 -7.33 4.37
C GLU A 234 -49.84 -7.14 4.38
N LEU A 235 -49.32 -6.40 3.37
CA LEU A 235 -47.88 -6.28 3.14
C LEU A 235 -47.30 -5.19 4.04
N ASN A 236 -46.48 -5.61 4.99
CA ASN A 236 -45.72 -4.78 5.91
C ASN A 236 -44.25 -5.21 5.95
N SER A 237 -43.41 -4.50 6.73
CA SER A 237 -41.98 -4.79 6.87
C SER A 237 -41.69 -6.25 7.22
N ALA A 238 -42.43 -6.82 8.20
CA ALA A 238 -42.19 -8.18 8.65
C ALA A 238 -42.49 -9.22 7.59
N ILE A 239 -43.63 -9.10 6.88
CA ILE A 239 -44.02 -9.98 5.78
C ILE A 239 -42.99 -9.91 4.63
N ILE A 240 -42.58 -8.70 4.22
CA ILE A 240 -41.60 -8.51 3.15
C ILE A 240 -40.25 -9.11 3.52
N ARG A 241 -39.76 -8.86 4.71
CA ARG A 241 -38.50 -9.43 5.20
C ARG A 241 -38.55 -10.95 5.40
N GLY A 242 -39.75 -11.50 5.64
CA GLY A 242 -40.00 -12.93 5.77
C GLY A 242 -40.02 -13.69 4.44
N LEU A 243 -40.04 -13.02 3.29
CA LEU A 243 -39.98 -13.66 1.99
C LEU A 243 -38.70 -14.48 1.83
N THR A 244 -38.80 -15.63 1.17
CA THR A 244 -37.71 -16.65 1.13
C THR A 244 -36.52 -16.20 0.25
N GLY A 245 -36.78 -15.45 -0.81
CA GLY A 245 -35.75 -14.97 -1.73
C GLY A 245 -35.23 -13.61 -1.33
N LYS A 246 -33.90 -13.44 -1.37
CA LYS A 246 -33.23 -12.16 -1.13
C LYS A 246 -32.13 -11.93 -2.15
N SER A 247 -31.97 -10.68 -2.58
CA SER A 247 -30.88 -10.25 -3.47
C SER A 247 -30.29 -8.97 -2.91
N LEU A 248 -29.05 -9.01 -2.45
CA LEU A 248 -28.36 -7.84 -1.87
C LEU A 248 -27.99 -6.87 -2.97
N ASN A 249 -28.23 -5.57 -2.72
CA ASN A 249 -27.86 -4.47 -3.60
C ASN A 249 -28.42 -4.59 -5.03
N PRO A 250 -29.76 -4.72 -5.21
CA PRO A 250 -30.35 -4.75 -6.52
C PRO A 250 -30.06 -3.43 -7.27
N THR A 251 -29.87 -3.55 -8.58
CA THR A 251 -29.63 -2.43 -9.50
C THR A 251 -30.60 -2.53 -10.68
N ALA A 252 -30.65 -1.50 -11.51
CA ALA A 252 -31.40 -1.58 -12.77
C ALA A 252 -30.90 -2.78 -13.61
N GLY A 253 -31.80 -3.61 -14.07
CA GLY A 253 -31.51 -4.84 -14.80
C GLY A 253 -31.31 -6.09 -13.90
N THR A 254 -31.37 -5.95 -12.58
CA THR A 254 -31.36 -7.13 -11.67
C THR A 254 -32.53 -8.04 -11.99
N LYS A 255 -32.26 -9.31 -12.16
CA LYS A 255 -33.25 -10.36 -12.41
C LYS A 255 -33.52 -11.14 -11.13
N LEU A 256 -34.79 -11.23 -10.73
CA LEU A 256 -35.27 -12.03 -9.62
C LEU A 256 -35.99 -13.25 -10.18
N THR A 257 -35.48 -14.45 -9.89
CA THR A 257 -36.11 -15.70 -10.30
C THR A 257 -36.99 -16.21 -9.15
N ILE A 258 -38.29 -16.20 -9.36
CA ILE A 258 -39.30 -16.56 -8.38
C ILE A 258 -39.90 -17.92 -8.75
N LYS A 259 -39.62 -18.95 -7.97
CA LYS A 259 -40.16 -20.29 -8.13
C LYS A 259 -41.46 -20.41 -7.34
N VAL A 260 -42.56 -20.66 -8.03
CA VAL A 260 -43.87 -20.95 -7.42
C VAL A 260 -44.03 -22.46 -7.35
N ALA A 261 -44.11 -23.02 -6.15
CA ALA A 261 -44.35 -24.43 -5.98
C ALA A 261 -45.83 -24.77 -6.18
N GLN A 262 -46.13 -26.03 -6.46
CA GLN A 262 -47.51 -26.52 -6.49
C GLN A 262 -48.26 -26.16 -5.19
N GLY A 263 -49.50 -25.71 -5.31
CA GLY A 263 -50.33 -25.29 -4.19
C GLY A 263 -50.15 -23.85 -3.73
N GLN A 264 -49.12 -23.11 -4.19
CA GLN A 264 -48.97 -21.68 -3.91
C GLN A 264 -49.91 -20.86 -4.77
N GLN A 265 -50.34 -19.69 -4.27
CA GLN A 265 -51.40 -18.89 -4.90
C GLN A 265 -51.07 -17.42 -5.05
N TYR A 266 -49.98 -16.90 -4.45
CA TYR A 266 -49.55 -15.52 -4.67
C TYR A 266 -48.05 -15.39 -4.84
N ILE A 267 -47.64 -14.30 -5.48
CA ILE A 267 -46.28 -13.88 -5.68
C ILE A 267 -46.14 -12.49 -5.11
N VAL A 268 -45.06 -12.23 -4.37
CA VAL A 268 -44.67 -10.91 -3.87
C VAL A 268 -43.20 -10.69 -4.14
N PHE A 269 -42.86 -9.49 -4.63
CA PHE A 269 -41.49 -9.02 -4.65
C PHE A 269 -41.42 -7.53 -4.28
N ALA A 270 -40.32 -7.15 -3.67
CA ALA A 270 -40.07 -5.81 -3.14
C ALA A 270 -38.62 -5.40 -3.34
N TYR A 271 -38.38 -4.15 -3.66
CA TYR A 271 -37.05 -3.59 -3.81
C TYR A 271 -37.01 -2.08 -3.46
N PRO A 272 -35.83 -1.49 -3.16
CA PRO A 272 -35.74 -0.08 -2.78
C PRO A 272 -36.41 0.86 -3.77
N ALA A 273 -37.23 1.77 -3.25
CA ALA A 273 -38.08 2.64 -4.09
C ALA A 273 -37.29 3.61 -4.99
N ALA A 274 -36.02 3.84 -4.68
CA ALA A 274 -35.13 4.65 -5.52
C ALA A 274 -34.83 4.03 -6.91
N LEU A 275 -35.01 2.72 -7.05
CA LEU A 275 -34.89 2.05 -8.36
C LEU A 275 -36.13 2.34 -9.22
N ARG A 276 -35.94 2.24 -10.54
CA ARG A 276 -37.07 2.37 -11.48
C ARG A 276 -38.15 1.32 -11.23
N ASP A 277 -39.31 1.48 -11.88
CA ASP A 277 -40.35 0.46 -11.84
C ASP A 277 -39.87 -0.81 -12.55
N VAL A 278 -40.51 -1.94 -12.22
CA VAL A 278 -40.25 -3.21 -12.90
C VAL A 278 -40.39 -3.05 -14.41
N SER A 279 -39.36 -3.47 -15.13
CA SER A 279 -39.34 -3.33 -16.60
C SER A 279 -39.98 -4.51 -17.29
N GLN A 280 -39.90 -5.70 -16.71
CA GLN A 280 -40.41 -6.92 -17.34
C GLN A 280 -40.73 -7.98 -16.26
N VAL A 281 -41.82 -8.72 -16.47
CA VAL A 281 -42.12 -9.97 -15.78
C VAL A 281 -42.37 -11.05 -16.81
N LYS A 282 -41.57 -12.08 -16.85
CA LYS A 282 -41.72 -13.25 -17.72
C LYS A 282 -42.27 -14.42 -16.90
N TYR A 283 -43.21 -15.13 -17.50
CA TYR A 283 -43.65 -16.43 -17.06
C TYR A 283 -42.99 -17.50 -17.90
N GLU A 284 -42.34 -18.49 -17.27
CA GLU A 284 -41.47 -19.44 -17.97
C GLU A 284 -40.54 -18.72 -18.97
N GLU A 285 -39.39 -19.15 -19.28
CA GLU A 285 -38.42 -18.37 -20.08
C GLU A 285 -38.87 -17.95 -21.49
N THR A 286 -39.98 -18.53 -21.98
CA THR A 286 -40.43 -18.42 -23.39
C THR A 286 -41.56 -17.42 -23.64
N ASN A 287 -42.32 -17.01 -22.65
CA ASN A 287 -43.50 -16.17 -22.82
C ASN A 287 -43.33 -14.79 -22.15
N ASP A 288 -42.92 -13.79 -22.92
CA ASP A 288 -43.00 -12.39 -22.52
C ASP A 288 -44.46 -11.90 -22.67
N ILE A 289 -45.32 -12.36 -21.79
CA ILE A 289 -46.69 -11.88 -21.74
C ILE A 289 -46.67 -10.69 -20.79
N GLY A 290 -46.46 -9.47 -21.20
CA GLY A 290 -46.54 -8.22 -20.44
C GLY A 290 -47.16 -8.26 -19.02
N MET A 291 -46.81 -9.23 -18.20
CA MET A 291 -47.43 -9.54 -16.91
C MET A 291 -47.16 -8.47 -15.86
N ALA A 292 -46.24 -7.55 -16.10
CA ALA A 292 -45.96 -6.49 -15.17
C ALA A 292 -47.20 -5.69 -14.79
N SER A 293 -48.13 -5.47 -15.71
CA SER A 293 -49.42 -4.78 -15.48
C SER A 293 -50.42 -5.57 -14.63
N SER A 294 -50.25 -6.87 -14.47
CA SER A 294 -51.08 -7.72 -13.62
C SER A 294 -50.71 -7.66 -12.15
N PHE A 295 -49.56 -7.10 -11.79
CA PHE A 295 -49.11 -6.94 -10.44
C PHE A 295 -49.64 -5.63 -9.83
N ILE A 296 -50.19 -5.73 -8.62
CA ILE A 296 -50.61 -4.56 -7.84
C ILE A 296 -49.37 -3.96 -7.21
N LYS A 297 -49.09 -2.68 -7.50
CA LYS A 297 -47.96 -1.93 -6.93
C LYS A 297 -48.40 -1.11 -5.73
N GLN A 298 -47.60 -1.16 -4.66
CA GLN A 298 -47.72 -0.27 -3.51
C GLN A 298 -46.38 0.12 -2.94
N THR A 299 -46.36 1.08 -2.03
CA THR A 299 -45.16 1.51 -1.33
C THR A 299 -45.25 1.08 0.12
N VAL A 300 -44.21 0.43 0.63
CA VAL A 300 -44.11 -0.03 2.01
C VAL A 300 -42.80 0.40 2.63
N SER A 301 -42.83 0.82 3.89
CA SER A 301 -41.61 1.11 4.67
C SER A 301 -41.05 -0.20 5.22
N VAL A 302 -39.83 -0.57 4.81
CA VAL A 302 -39.19 -1.83 5.17
C VAL A 302 -37.92 -1.57 5.97
N GLU A 303 -37.85 -2.14 7.16
CA GLU A 303 -36.69 -2.04 8.06
C GLU A 303 -35.45 -2.74 7.47
N GLY A 304 -34.27 -2.34 7.93
CA GLY A 304 -33.04 -3.10 7.70
C GLY A 304 -32.99 -4.36 8.59
N ALA A 305 -31.85 -5.04 8.57
CA ALA A 305 -31.61 -6.14 9.51
C ALA A 305 -31.67 -5.61 10.96
N ASN A 306 -32.04 -6.49 11.89
CA ASN A 306 -32.15 -6.19 13.33
C ASN A 306 -32.96 -4.91 13.66
N GLY A 307 -34.01 -4.62 12.86
CA GLY A 307 -34.84 -3.43 13.09
C GLY A 307 -34.17 -2.10 12.76
N ALA A 308 -33.12 -2.11 11.95
CA ALA A 308 -32.46 -0.88 11.52
C ALA A 308 -33.39 0.02 10.70
N THR A 309 -33.05 1.31 10.64
CA THR A 309 -33.85 2.35 9.99
C THR A 309 -34.54 1.88 8.72
N ALA A 310 -35.84 2.06 8.66
CA ALA A 310 -36.66 1.64 7.54
C ALA A 310 -36.41 2.52 6.30
N ALA A 311 -36.50 1.91 5.13
CA ALA A 311 -36.47 2.59 3.84
C ALA A 311 -37.75 2.31 3.04
N SER A 312 -38.08 3.20 2.13
CA SER A 312 -39.21 3.06 1.24
C SER A 312 -38.94 2.00 0.17
N TYR A 313 -39.88 1.08 -0.02
CA TYR A 313 -39.82 0.01 -1.01
C TYR A 313 -41.01 0.04 -1.96
N LYS A 314 -40.76 -0.21 -3.23
CA LYS A 314 -41.79 -0.59 -4.19
C LYS A 314 -42.07 -2.08 -4.02
N VAL A 315 -43.32 -2.41 -3.75
CA VAL A 315 -43.79 -3.76 -3.54
C VAL A 315 -44.82 -4.13 -4.60
N TYR A 316 -44.64 -5.24 -5.21
CA TYR A 316 -45.50 -5.78 -6.25
C TYR A 316 -46.06 -7.11 -5.77
N SER A 317 -47.37 -7.28 -5.89
CA SER A 317 -48.07 -8.50 -5.56
C SER A 317 -48.97 -8.98 -6.67
N TYR A 318 -49.07 -10.29 -6.87
CA TYR A 318 -49.94 -10.92 -7.81
C TYR A 318 -50.63 -12.10 -7.17
N ALA A 319 -51.98 -12.10 -7.19
CA ALA A 319 -52.79 -13.24 -6.73
C ALA A 319 -53.26 -14.04 -7.94
N MET A 320 -53.00 -15.35 -7.92
CA MET A 320 -53.52 -16.26 -8.92
C MET A 320 -54.96 -16.64 -8.58
N ALA A 321 -55.82 -16.84 -9.60
CA ALA A 321 -57.21 -17.19 -9.40
C ALA A 321 -57.42 -18.56 -8.67
N ALA A 322 -56.46 -19.45 -8.83
CA ALA A 322 -56.43 -20.74 -8.19
C ALA A 322 -54.99 -21.09 -7.76
N PRO A 323 -54.78 -21.98 -6.77
CA PRO A 323 -53.45 -22.48 -6.45
C PRO A 323 -52.77 -23.12 -7.65
N ALA A 324 -51.46 -22.96 -7.76
CA ALA A 324 -50.64 -23.50 -8.82
C ALA A 324 -50.83 -25.03 -8.93
N ALA A 325 -51.26 -25.51 -10.08
CA ALA A 325 -51.46 -26.94 -10.33
C ALA A 325 -50.12 -27.70 -10.47
N ALA A 326 -49.08 -27.00 -10.92
CA ALA A 326 -47.72 -27.54 -11.07
C ALA A 326 -46.69 -26.41 -10.74
N PRO A 327 -45.44 -26.76 -10.44
CA PRO A 327 -44.39 -25.76 -10.27
C PRO A 327 -44.23 -24.91 -11.51
N MET A 328 -44.02 -23.60 -11.31
CA MET A 328 -43.77 -22.61 -12.38
C MET A 328 -42.73 -21.58 -11.95
N THR A 329 -42.17 -20.89 -12.93
CA THR A 329 -41.11 -19.91 -12.70
C THR A 329 -41.46 -18.55 -13.29
N PHE A 330 -41.26 -17.51 -12.50
CA PHE A 330 -41.34 -16.11 -12.97
C PHE A 330 -39.96 -15.47 -12.87
N THR A 331 -39.61 -14.71 -13.90
CA THR A 331 -38.41 -13.87 -13.92
C THR A 331 -38.83 -12.42 -13.97
N VAL A 332 -38.50 -11.68 -12.90
CA VAL A 332 -38.74 -10.24 -12.78
C VAL A 332 -37.45 -9.50 -13.07
N THR A 333 -37.51 -8.50 -13.96
CA THR A 333 -36.39 -7.59 -14.25
C THR A 333 -36.72 -6.19 -13.74
N ILE A 334 -35.93 -5.69 -12.79
CA ILE A 334 -36.06 -4.37 -12.15
C ILE A 334 -35.53 -3.29 -13.09
#